data_02ee37b44b44dadb7feb3b2fbc114191
#
_entry.id   02ee37b44b44dadb7feb3b2fbc114191
#
_cell.length_a   1.000
_cell.length_b   1.000
_cell.length_c   1.000
_cell.angle_alpha   90.00
_cell.angle_beta   90.00
_cell.angle_gamma   90.00
#
_symmetry.space_group_name_H-M   'P 1'
#
loop_
_entity.id
_entity.type
_entity.pdbx_description
1 polymer ?
#
loop_
_entity_poly.entity_id
_entity_poly.type
_entity_poly.pdbx_seq_one_letter_code
_entity_poly.pdbx_strand_id
1 'polypeptide(L)'
;MNDQNKQQYSGARDQEIRAALDQHWAASDANDFETEHLIYHEDAVLEYPQSGERTRGRRNIQNQRASQPSRKRFTVRRIIGGGDLWVTELVITYDGKPSYTVSIMEFRDDKVARETQYFADPFVAPASRAQWVERMDT
;
A
#
# COMPACT_ATOMS: atom_id res chain seq x y z
N MET A 1 33.20 -11.78 -0.65
CA MET A 1 32.60 -10.46 -0.49
C MET A 1 32.44 -10.20 1.00
N ASN A 2 32.79 -9.02 1.43
CA ASN A 2 32.60 -8.67 2.83
C ASN A 2 31.15 -8.17 3.07
N ASP A 3 30.79 -8.10 4.35
CA ASP A 3 29.43 -7.71 4.74
C ASP A 3 29.06 -6.28 4.34
N GLN A 4 30.05 -5.39 4.22
CA GLN A 4 29.81 -4.01 3.82
C GLN A 4 29.29 -3.93 2.39
N ASN A 5 29.80 -4.74 1.45
CA ASN A 5 29.30 -4.75 0.08
C ASN A 5 27.87 -5.24 -0.01
N LYS A 6 27.51 -6.27 0.79
CA LYS A 6 26.12 -6.76 0.85
C LYS A 6 25.17 -5.69 1.36
N GLN A 7 25.57 -4.94 2.39
CA GLN A 7 24.76 -3.87 2.94
C GLN A 7 24.56 -2.73 1.94
N GLN A 8 25.60 -2.37 1.17
CA GLN A 8 25.48 -1.31 0.15
C GLN A 8 24.51 -1.72 -0.96
N TYR A 9 24.55 -2.96 -1.45
CA TYR A 9 23.61 -3.43 -2.46
C TYR A 9 22.18 -3.47 -1.93
N SER A 10 21.98 -3.98 -0.70
CA SER A 10 20.67 -3.98 -0.05
C SER A 10 20.14 -2.56 0.15
N GLY A 11 21.01 -1.64 0.60
CA GLY A 11 20.61 -0.24 0.81
C GLY A 11 20.20 0.45 -0.49
N ALA A 12 20.97 0.24 -1.57
CA ALA A 12 20.66 0.82 -2.87
C ALA A 12 19.33 0.27 -3.41
N ARG A 13 19.11 -1.02 -3.30
CA ARG A 13 17.86 -1.65 -3.73
C ARG A 13 16.68 -1.15 -2.90
N ASP A 14 16.85 -1.04 -1.59
CA ASP A 14 15.81 -0.54 -0.70
C ASP A 14 15.44 0.90 -1.05
N GLN A 15 16.41 1.75 -1.40
CA GLN A 15 16.15 3.10 -1.87
C GLN A 15 15.38 3.13 -3.18
N GLU A 16 15.71 2.25 -4.11
CA GLU A 16 15.01 2.13 -5.38
C GLU A 16 13.55 1.70 -5.18
N ILE A 17 13.33 0.71 -4.30
CA ILE A 17 11.98 0.25 -3.98
C ILE A 17 11.19 1.37 -3.30
N ARG A 18 11.80 2.09 -2.36
CA ARG A 18 11.14 3.22 -1.69
C ARG A 18 10.73 4.29 -2.70
N ALA A 19 11.61 4.61 -3.64
CA ALA A 19 11.30 5.56 -4.70
C ALA A 19 10.15 5.06 -5.59
N ALA A 20 10.13 3.77 -5.91
CA ALA A 20 9.04 3.18 -6.69
C ALA A 20 7.71 3.23 -5.92
N LEU A 21 7.74 3.02 -4.61
CA LEU A 21 6.55 3.12 -3.76
C LEU A 21 6.06 4.57 -3.68
N ASP A 22 6.95 5.54 -3.54
CA ASP A 22 6.59 6.96 -3.55
C ASP A 22 5.89 7.33 -4.87
N GLN A 23 6.43 6.87 -5.99
CA GLN A 23 5.83 7.10 -7.31
C GLN A 23 4.46 6.42 -7.41
N HIS A 24 4.36 5.18 -6.93
CA HIS A 24 3.12 4.42 -6.95
C HIS A 24 2.00 5.15 -6.20
N TRP A 25 2.26 5.59 -4.97
CA TRP A 25 1.25 6.25 -4.16
C TRP A 25 0.92 7.65 -4.68
N ALA A 26 1.90 8.37 -5.24
CA ALA A 26 1.63 9.66 -5.88
C ALA A 26 0.73 9.48 -7.11
N ALA A 27 0.97 8.45 -7.92
CA ALA A 27 0.13 8.13 -9.06
C ALA A 27 -1.27 7.70 -8.63
N SER A 28 -1.38 6.93 -7.54
CA SER A 28 -2.66 6.55 -6.95
C SER A 28 -3.48 7.79 -6.58
N ASP A 29 -2.86 8.74 -5.90
CA ASP A 29 -3.51 9.97 -5.47
C ASP A 29 -3.94 10.85 -6.65
N ALA A 30 -3.16 10.82 -7.73
CA ALA A 30 -3.47 11.56 -8.96
C ALA A 30 -4.49 10.84 -9.86
N ASN A 31 -4.90 9.63 -9.49
CA ASN A 31 -5.76 8.75 -10.31
C ASN A 31 -5.12 8.45 -11.68
N ASP A 32 -3.79 8.34 -11.72
CA ASP A 32 -3.02 7.92 -12.88
C ASP A 32 -2.85 6.40 -12.83
N PHE A 33 -3.86 5.69 -13.33
CA PHE A 33 -3.93 4.23 -13.21
C PHE A 33 -2.78 3.52 -13.92
N GLU A 34 -2.31 4.05 -15.04
CA GLU A 34 -1.21 3.42 -15.76
C GLU A 34 0.09 3.49 -14.96
N THR A 35 0.46 4.67 -14.47
CA THR A 35 1.67 4.84 -13.67
C THR A 35 1.56 4.09 -12.35
N GLU A 36 0.40 4.12 -11.71
CA GLU A 36 0.15 3.42 -10.45
C GLU A 36 0.49 1.93 -10.55
N HIS A 37 0.18 1.29 -11.68
CA HIS A 37 0.30 -0.16 -11.81
C HIS A 37 1.62 -0.61 -12.43
N LEU A 38 2.54 0.30 -12.75
CA LEU A 38 3.87 -0.07 -13.25
C LEU A 38 4.70 -0.84 -12.23
N ILE A 39 4.40 -0.67 -10.95
CA ILE A 39 5.15 -1.33 -9.86
C ILE A 39 4.91 -2.85 -9.82
N TYR A 40 3.83 -3.34 -10.44
CA TYR A 40 3.44 -4.75 -10.37
C TYR A 40 4.05 -5.58 -11.48
N HIS A 41 4.43 -6.83 -11.14
CA HIS A 41 4.65 -7.85 -12.17
C HIS A 41 3.37 -8.11 -12.95
N GLU A 42 3.50 -8.59 -14.18
CA GLU A 42 2.34 -8.94 -15.00
C GLU A 42 1.48 -10.02 -14.36
N ASP A 43 2.11 -10.94 -13.61
CA ASP A 43 1.44 -12.04 -12.92
C ASP A 43 1.19 -11.74 -11.44
N ALA A 44 1.25 -10.47 -11.02
CA ALA A 44 1.03 -10.09 -9.64
C ALA A 44 -0.34 -10.54 -9.13
N VAL A 45 -0.42 -10.76 -7.83
CA VAL A 45 -1.65 -11.17 -7.15
C VAL A 45 -1.99 -10.13 -6.09
N LEU A 46 -3.24 -9.69 -6.07
CA LEU A 46 -3.77 -8.81 -5.03
C LEU A 46 -4.77 -9.60 -4.19
N GLU A 47 -4.59 -9.56 -2.88
CA GLU A 47 -5.46 -10.30 -1.96
C GLU A 47 -6.15 -9.35 -0.98
N TYR A 48 -7.45 -9.55 -0.78
CA TYR A 48 -8.27 -8.87 0.22
C TYR A 48 -8.76 -9.90 1.24
N PRO A 49 -8.01 -10.15 2.34
CA PRO A 49 -8.41 -11.18 3.30
C PRO A 49 -9.78 -10.94 3.94
N GLN A 50 -10.15 -9.65 4.12
CA GLN A 50 -11.42 -9.31 4.78
C GLN A 50 -12.63 -9.79 4.00
N SER A 51 -12.57 -9.78 2.67
CA SER A 51 -13.65 -10.26 1.81
C SER A 51 -13.39 -11.67 1.26
N GLY A 52 -12.14 -12.16 1.42
CA GLY A 52 -11.74 -13.45 0.88
C GLY A 52 -11.51 -13.46 -0.62
N GLU A 53 -11.27 -12.28 -1.21
CA GLU A 53 -11.09 -12.13 -2.65
C GLU A 53 -9.62 -12.11 -3.05
N ARG A 54 -9.36 -12.61 -4.25
CA ARG A 54 -8.04 -12.55 -4.88
C ARG A 54 -8.19 -12.12 -6.33
N THR A 55 -7.36 -11.19 -6.76
CA THR A 55 -7.31 -10.73 -8.14
C THR A 55 -5.96 -11.13 -8.72
N ARG A 56 -5.96 -11.82 -9.85
CA ARG A 56 -4.74 -12.27 -10.52
C ARG A 56 -4.46 -11.44 -11.75
N GLY A 57 -3.21 -10.97 -11.84
CA GLY A 57 -2.68 -10.26 -12.99
C GLY A 57 -2.81 -8.76 -12.89
N ARG A 58 -1.75 -8.08 -13.31
CA ARG A 58 -1.66 -6.61 -13.27
C ARG A 58 -2.84 -5.94 -13.98
N ARG A 59 -3.23 -6.45 -15.14
CA ARG A 59 -4.34 -5.86 -15.91
C ARG A 59 -5.66 -5.93 -15.13
N ASN A 60 -5.95 -7.08 -14.52
CA ASN A 60 -7.16 -7.24 -13.74
C ASN A 60 -7.17 -6.35 -12.49
N ILE A 61 -6.00 -6.22 -11.83
CA ILE A 61 -5.85 -5.34 -10.67
C ILE A 61 -6.15 -3.90 -11.10
N GLN A 62 -5.58 -3.45 -12.20
CA GLN A 62 -5.81 -2.10 -12.71
C GLN A 62 -7.27 -1.87 -13.09
N ASN A 63 -7.87 -2.81 -13.82
CA ASN A 63 -9.26 -2.70 -14.26
C ASN A 63 -10.22 -2.65 -13.08
N GLN A 64 -9.97 -3.48 -12.06
CA GLN A 64 -10.75 -3.50 -10.83
C GLN A 64 -10.72 -2.15 -10.13
N ARG A 65 -9.54 -1.55 -10.00
CA ARG A 65 -9.38 -0.27 -9.34
C ARG A 65 -9.98 0.88 -10.16
N ALA A 66 -9.85 0.83 -11.47
CA ALA A 66 -10.43 1.82 -12.36
C ALA A 66 -11.96 1.77 -12.39
N SER A 67 -12.57 0.63 -12.07
CA SER A 67 -14.02 0.47 -12.05
C SER A 67 -14.67 0.98 -10.75
N GLN A 68 -13.89 1.26 -9.74
CA GLN A 68 -14.40 1.81 -8.47
C GLN A 68 -14.92 3.23 -8.73
N PRO A 69 -16.22 3.52 -8.48
CA PRO A 69 -16.83 4.77 -8.93
C PRO A 69 -16.48 5.99 -8.08
N SER A 70 -15.95 5.80 -6.87
CA SER A 70 -15.68 6.90 -5.96
C SER A 70 -14.42 7.67 -6.35
N ARG A 71 -14.41 8.97 -6.08
CA ARG A 71 -13.20 9.78 -6.18
C ARG A 71 -12.26 9.40 -5.04
N LYS A 72 -11.08 8.87 -5.39
CA LYS A 72 -10.10 8.42 -4.43
C LYS A 72 -9.00 9.45 -4.21
N ARG A 73 -8.63 9.66 -2.95
CA ARG A 73 -7.43 10.38 -2.56
C ARG A 73 -6.64 9.51 -1.60
N PHE A 74 -5.32 9.61 -1.66
CA PHE A 74 -4.41 8.77 -0.91
C PHE A 74 -3.47 9.64 -0.08
N THR A 75 -3.40 9.38 1.22
CA THR A 75 -2.46 10.06 2.11
C THR A 75 -1.61 9.01 2.82
N VAL A 76 -0.35 8.92 2.44
CA VAL A 76 0.59 7.99 3.04
C VAL A 76 1.04 8.52 4.39
N ARG A 77 0.93 7.69 5.44
CA ARG A 77 1.43 8.03 6.77
C ARG A 77 2.87 7.59 6.93
N ARG A 78 3.21 6.37 6.50
CA ARG A 78 4.58 5.86 6.56
C ARG A 78 4.74 4.65 5.66
N ILE A 79 5.98 4.44 5.23
CA ILE A 79 6.40 3.27 4.48
C ILE A 79 7.53 2.61 5.27
N ILE A 80 7.36 1.34 5.60
CA ILE A 80 8.32 0.58 6.39
C ILE A 80 8.66 -0.68 5.61
N GLY A 81 9.94 -1.02 5.55
CA GLY A 81 10.33 -2.28 4.94
C GLY A 81 11.80 -2.37 4.64
N GLY A 82 12.16 -3.46 3.99
CA GLY A 82 13.50 -3.76 3.55
C GLY A 82 13.48 -5.07 2.79
N GLY A 83 14.41 -5.24 1.85
CA GLY A 83 14.44 -6.43 1.03
C GLY A 83 13.16 -6.59 0.23
N ASP A 84 12.53 -7.74 0.35
CA ASP A 84 11.36 -8.10 -0.45
C ASP A 84 10.02 -7.73 0.21
N LEU A 85 10.02 -7.28 1.46
CA LEU A 85 8.76 -7.03 2.19
C LEU A 85 8.63 -5.57 2.58
N TRP A 86 7.54 -4.93 2.13
CA TRP A 86 7.28 -3.52 2.38
C TRP A 86 5.84 -3.31 2.81
N VAL A 87 5.68 -2.47 3.83
CA VAL A 87 4.36 -2.14 4.39
C VAL A 87 4.14 -0.64 4.29
N THR A 88 3.00 -0.24 3.74
CA THR A 88 2.56 1.15 3.71
C THR A 88 1.32 1.30 4.56
N GLU A 89 1.36 2.24 5.48
CA GLU A 89 0.20 2.67 6.25
C GLU A 89 -0.32 3.96 5.65
N LEU A 90 -1.60 3.99 5.27
CA LEU A 90 -2.16 5.13 4.56
C LEU A 90 -3.65 5.30 4.86
N VAL A 91 -4.16 6.48 4.54
CA VAL A 91 -5.59 6.74 4.54
C VAL A 91 -6.02 6.94 3.09
N ILE A 92 -7.01 6.18 2.65
CA ILE A 92 -7.65 6.38 1.36
C ILE A 92 -9.02 6.99 1.62
N THR A 93 -9.33 8.11 0.95
CA THR A 93 -10.68 8.64 1.02
C THR A 93 -11.43 8.27 -0.25
N TYR A 94 -12.67 7.81 -0.06
CA TYR A 94 -13.60 7.49 -1.14
C TYR A 94 -14.73 8.50 -1.07
N ASP A 95 -14.75 9.47 -2.00
CA ASP A 95 -15.69 10.60 -1.95
C ASP A 95 -15.66 11.30 -0.59
N GLY A 96 -14.46 11.50 -0.06
CA GLY A 96 -14.22 12.15 1.21
C GLY A 96 -14.36 11.28 2.45
N LYS A 97 -14.81 10.02 2.30
CA LYS A 97 -14.94 9.10 3.44
C LYS A 97 -13.65 8.34 3.66
N PRO A 98 -13.02 8.42 4.84
CA PRO A 98 -11.73 7.81 5.07
C PRO A 98 -11.83 6.30 5.27
N SER A 99 -10.83 5.61 4.74
CA SER A 99 -10.55 4.20 5.01
C SER A 99 -9.12 4.09 5.51
N TYR A 100 -8.93 3.55 6.70
CA TYR A 100 -7.61 3.31 7.26
C TYR A 100 -7.07 2.03 6.66
N THR A 101 -5.99 2.13 5.93
CA THR A 101 -5.57 1.09 5.01
C THR A 101 -4.13 0.69 5.29
N VAL A 102 -3.87 -0.61 5.19
CA VAL A 102 -2.52 -1.17 5.22
C VAL A 102 -2.30 -1.97 3.95
N SER A 103 -1.22 -1.65 3.24
CA SER A 103 -0.78 -2.38 2.05
C SER A 103 0.50 -3.12 2.39
N ILE A 104 0.50 -4.43 2.21
CA ILE A 104 1.67 -5.29 2.42
C ILE A 104 2.09 -5.80 1.06
N MET A 105 3.26 -5.36 0.59
CA MET A 105 3.78 -5.73 -0.72
C MET A 105 4.98 -6.63 -0.60
N GLU A 106 4.93 -7.75 -1.31
CA GLU A 106 6.02 -8.70 -1.43
C GLU A 106 6.60 -8.56 -2.84
N PHE A 107 7.88 -8.22 -2.90
CA PHE A 107 8.60 -7.99 -4.16
C PHE A 107 9.31 -9.25 -4.60
N ARG A 108 9.35 -9.45 -5.91
CA ARG A 108 10.22 -10.41 -6.58
C ARG A 108 11.02 -9.60 -7.58
N ASP A 109 12.33 -9.59 -7.39
CA ASP A 109 13.23 -8.69 -8.12
C ASP A 109 12.90 -7.23 -7.79
N ASP A 110 12.50 -6.42 -8.74
CA ASP A 110 12.21 -5.01 -8.55
C ASP A 110 10.73 -4.64 -8.64
N LYS A 111 9.84 -5.65 -8.69
CA LYS A 111 8.39 -5.44 -8.82
C LYS A 111 7.60 -6.27 -7.84
N VAL A 112 6.38 -5.82 -7.57
CA VAL A 112 5.47 -6.49 -6.65
C VAL A 112 4.96 -7.78 -7.28
N ALA A 113 5.17 -8.89 -6.57
CA ALA A 113 4.60 -10.19 -6.91
C ALA A 113 3.26 -10.41 -6.21
N ARG A 114 3.12 -9.91 -5.00
CA ARG A 114 1.89 -10.04 -4.20
C ARG A 114 1.66 -8.79 -3.38
N GLU A 115 0.42 -8.35 -3.36
CA GLU A 115 0.00 -7.30 -2.44
C GLU A 115 -1.19 -7.81 -1.61
N THR A 116 -1.13 -7.59 -0.30
CA THR A 116 -2.25 -7.86 0.61
C THR A 116 -2.72 -6.53 1.17
N GLN A 117 -4.01 -6.25 1.10
CA GLN A 117 -4.57 -5.00 1.62
C GLN A 117 -5.67 -5.27 2.63
N TYR A 118 -5.64 -4.48 3.70
CA TYR A 118 -6.68 -4.41 4.72
C TYR A 118 -7.24 -3.01 4.75
N PHE A 119 -8.55 -2.90 4.93
CA PHE A 119 -9.28 -1.63 4.95
C PHE A 119 -10.13 -1.57 6.23
N ALA A 120 -10.17 -0.42 6.87
CA ALA A 120 -10.95 -0.25 8.09
C ALA A 120 -11.64 1.10 8.10
N ASP A 121 -12.93 1.09 8.40
CA ASP A 121 -13.69 2.31 8.60
C ASP A 121 -13.38 2.92 9.97
N PRO A 122 -13.48 4.25 10.13
CA PRO A 122 -13.45 4.84 11.46
C PRO A 122 -14.63 4.33 12.29
N PHE A 123 -14.44 4.27 13.59
CA PHE A 123 -15.52 3.88 14.51
C PHE A 123 -15.55 4.78 15.73
N VAL A 124 -16.69 4.81 16.41
CA VAL A 124 -16.87 5.58 17.63
C VAL A 124 -16.13 4.89 18.75
N ALA A 125 -15.35 5.66 19.53
CA ALA A 125 -14.60 5.13 20.66
C ALA A 125 -15.58 4.58 21.72
N PRO A 126 -15.38 3.34 22.21
CA PRO A 126 -16.26 2.79 23.24
C PRO A 126 -16.02 3.49 24.57
N ALA A 127 -17.11 3.71 25.32
CA ALA A 127 -17.06 4.39 26.62
C ALA A 127 -16.22 3.62 27.65
N SER A 128 -16.08 2.30 27.48
CA SER A 128 -15.38 1.44 28.43
C SER A 128 -13.92 1.80 28.67
N ARG A 129 -13.28 2.51 27.72
CA ARG A 129 -11.88 2.90 27.89
C ARG A 129 -11.67 4.40 28.07
N ALA A 130 -12.74 5.16 28.22
CA ALA A 130 -12.69 6.63 28.21
C ALA A 130 -11.74 7.22 29.25
N GLN A 131 -11.66 6.61 30.45
CA GLN A 131 -10.83 7.15 31.52
C GLN A 131 -9.32 6.97 31.32
N TRP A 132 -8.92 6.11 30.34
CA TRP A 132 -7.50 5.83 30.11
C TRP A 132 -6.96 6.38 28.80
N VAL A 133 -7.82 6.95 27.95
CA VAL A 133 -7.41 7.40 26.62
C VAL A 133 -7.53 8.91 26.49
N GLU A 134 -6.78 9.45 25.55
CA GLU A 134 -6.93 10.84 25.14
C GLU A 134 -7.18 10.88 23.63
N ARG A 135 -7.72 11.99 23.14
CA ARG A 135 -7.93 12.16 21.70
C ARG A 135 -6.58 12.37 21.01
N MET A 136 -6.40 11.68 19.90
CA MET A 136 -5.21 11.91 19.06
C MET A 136 -5.33 13.27 18.39
N ASP A 137 -4.24 14.05 18.46
CA ASP A 137 -4.09 15.18 17.57
C ASP A 137 -3.61 14.66 16.22
N THR A 138 -4.28 15.02 15.17
CA THR A 138 -4.00 14.48 13.83
C THR A 138 -2.60 14.75 13.31
#